data_2b5458c536bc7caba6322553eadfb719
#
_entry.id   2b5458c536bc7caba6322553eadfb719
#
_cell.length_a   1.000
_cell.length_b   1.000
_cell.length_c   1.000
_cell.angle_alpha   90.00
_cell.angle_beta   90.00
_cell.angle_gamma   90.00
#
_symmetry.space_group_name_H-M   'P 1'
#
loop_
_entity.id
_entity.type
_entity.pdbx_description
1 polymer ?
#
loop_
_entity_poly.entity_id
_entity_poly.type
_entity_poly.pdbx_seq_one_letter_code
_entity_poly.pdbx_strand_id
1 'polypeptide(L)'
;MLRSVIVRSAWLLAAALVVAPLAWAVPFWGDKDSLPAETDPDLLKPGQFIWEGDAVPAGPVTVAVSLEEQRAYVYRNGIRVGITTASTGKPGHGTPTGVFVVLQKDKDHHSKTYGNAPMPYSERLTWDGVALHAGGLPGYPSSHGCVHLPSEFARRLFEISPMGMVVVIADDHSGPAHVRHPAAVTP
;
A
#
# COMPACT_ATOMS: atom_id res chain seq x y z
N MET A 1 40.72 -67.96 -31.61
CA MET A 1 39.98 -67.65 -30.34
C MET A 1 39.99 -66.15 -30.09
N LEU A 2 38.95 -65.44 -30.57
CA LEU A 2 38.81 -63.98 -30.29
C LEU A 2 37.88 -63.82 -29.10
N ARG A 3 38.34 -63.17 -28.02
CA ARG A 3 37.53 -62.74 -26.88
C ARG A 3 37.00 -61.34 -27.12
N SER A 4 35.69 -61.22 -27.34
CA SER A 4 34.99 -59.92 -27.41
C SER A 4 34.94 -59.32 -26.04
N VAL A 5 35.48 -58.08 -25.90
CA VAL A 5 35.36 -57.24 -24.72
C VAL A 5 34.12 -56.36 -24.91
N ILE A 6 33.09 -56.59 -24.10
CA ILE A 6 31.87 -55.79 -24.08
C ILE A 6 32.13 -54.58 -23.11
N VAL A 7 32.32 -53.38 -23.66
CA VAL A 7 32.36 -52.14 -22.90
C VAL A 7 30.94 -51.70 -22.58
N ARG A 8 30.53 -51.81 -21.32
CA ARG A 8 29.26 -51.25 -20.80
C ARG A 8 29.45 -49.78 -20.49
N SER A 9 28.94 -48.92 -21.36
CA SER A 9 28.86 -47.48 -21.10
C SER A 9 27.74 -47.23 -20.10
N ALA A 10 28.10 -46.84 -18.87
CA ALA A 10 27.14 -46.35 -17.86
C ALA A 10 26.81 -44.88 -18.14
N TRP A 11 25.59 -44.61 -18.58
CA TRP A 11 25.05 -43.26 -18.70
C TRP A 11 24.59 -42.80 -17.32
N LEU A 12 25.35 -41.88 -16.71
CA LEU A 12 24.93 -41.16 -15.51
C LEU A 12 23.94 -40.07 -15.93
N LEU A 13 22.65 -40.31 -15.69
CA LEU A 13 21.62 -39.29 -15.77
C LEU A 13 21.79 -38.34 -14.56
N ALA A 14 22.40 -37.17 -14.78
CA ALA A 14 22.39 -36.08 -13.83
C ALA A 14 20.99 -35.45 -13.81
N ALA A 15 20.19 -35.76 -12.81
CA ALA A 15 18.93 -35.08 -12.56
C ALA A 15 19.24 -33.67 -12.08
N ALA A 16 19.10 -32.66 -12.95
CA ALA A 16 19.12 -31.26 -12.57
C ALA A 16 17.86 -30.95 -11.74
N LEU A 17 18.03 -30.82 -10.44
CA LEU A 17 17.00 -30.24 -9.56
C LEU A 17 16.77 -28.79 -9.96
N VAL A 18 15.72 -28.53 -10.72
CA VAL A 18 15.23 -27.17 -10.96
C VAL A 18 14.57 -26.72 -9.66
N VAL A 19 15.33 -25.99 -8.84
CA VAL A 19 14.77 -25.27 -7.69
C VAL A 19 14.01 -24.08 -8.27
N ALA A 20 12.71 -24.25 -8.48
CA ALA A 20 11.84 -23.10 -8.79
C ALA A 20 11.90 -22.10 -7.62
N PRO A 21 12.12 -20.80 -7.88
CA PRO A 21 12.05 -19.83 -6.82
C PRO A 21 10.64 -19.87 -6.22
N LEU A 22 10.55 -20.08 -4.91
CA LEU A 22 9.31 -19.90 -4.16
C LEU A 22 8.90 -18.44 -4.36
N ALA A 23 7.95 -18.20 -5.27
CA ALA A 23 7.29 -16.92 -5.37
C ALA A 23 6.56 -16.71 -4.05
N TRP A 24 7.09 -15.82 -3.23
CA TRP A 24 6.44 -15.42 -1.99
C TRP A 24 5.16 -14.70 -2.38
N ALA A 25 4.03 -15.37 -2.21
CA ALA A 25 2.73 -14.74 -2.42
C ALA A 25 2.59 -13.63 -1.38
N VAL A 26 2.46 -12.39 -1.83
CA VAL A 26 2.15 -11.26 -0.95
C VAL A 26 0.82 -11.54 -0.27
N PRO A 27 0.73 -11.54 1.06
CA PRO A 27 -0.55 -11.71 1.75
C PRO A 27 -1.55 -10.67 1.25
N PHE A 28 -2.79 -11.06 1.00
CA PHE A 28 -3.83 -10.14 0.51
C PHE A 28 -3.96 -8.89 1.40
N TRP A 29 -3.79 -9.04 2.70
CA TRP A 29 -3.90 -7.97 3.69
C TRP A 29 -2.57 -7.28 4.04
N GLY A 30 -1.48 -7.61 3.34
CA GLY A 30 -0.12 -7.13 3.63
C GLY A 30 0.52 -7.78 4.85
N ASP A 31 1.71 -7.30 5.21
CA ASP A 31 2.46 -7.79 6.35
C ASP A 31 1.83 -7.34 7.67
N LYS A 32 2.04 -8.12 8.74
CA LYS A 32 1.55 -7.81 10.08
C LYS A 32 2.53 -6.94 10.87
N ASP A 33 3.80 -7.06 10.56
CA ASP A 33 4.87 -6.39 11.29
C ASP A 33 5.46 -5.24 10.48
N SER A 34 5.78 -4.15 11.19
CA SER A 34 6.55 -3.05 10.62
C SER A 34 7.99 -3.47 10.38
N LEU A 35 8.54 -3.07 9.23
CA LEU A 35 9.97 -3.14 9.02
C LEU A 35 10.70 -2.11 9.89
N PRO A 36 12.02 -2.32 10.14
CA PRO A 36 12.84 -1.37 10.87
C PRO A 36 12.83 0.04 10.23
N ALA A 37 12.95 1.06 11.06
CA ALA A 37 12.90 2.47 10.65
C ALA A 37 13.98 2.87 9.63
N GLU A 38 15.14 2.22 9.71
CA GLU A 38 16.27 2.40 8.82
C GLU A 38 16.13 1.71 7.46
N THR A 39 15.05 0.98 7.23
CA THR A 39 14.77 0.35 5.93
C THR A 39 14.60 1.43 4.87
N ASP A 40 15.30 1.28 3.76
CA ASP A 40 15.12 2.15 2.59
C ASP A 40 13.68 2.01 2.07
N PRO A 41 12.89 3.09 2.05
CA PRO A 41 11.51 3.06 1.56
C PRO A 41 11.38 2.54 0.12
N ASP A 42 12.41 2.74 -0.71
CA ASP A 42 12.39 2.33 -2.12
C ASP A 42 12.47 0.81 -2.28
N LEU A 43 12.91 0.11 -1.25
CA LEU A 43 12.99 -1.34 -1.22
C LEU A 43 11.73 -2.03 -0.68
N LEU A 44 10.70 -1.27 -0.25
CA LEU A 44 9.45 -1.84 0.24
C LEU A 44 8.76 -2.68 -0.84
N LYS A 45 8.52 -3.94 -0.54
CA LYS A 45 7.73 -4.85 -1.37
C LYS A 45 6.22 -4.63 -1.14
N PRO A 46 5.36 -4.99 -2.09
CA PRO A 46 3.91 -4.90 -1.91
C PRO A 46 3.45 -5.50 -0.58
N GLY A 47 2.66 -4.76 0.17
CA GLY A 47 2.18 -5.17 1.50
C GLY A 47 3.09 -4.81 2.67
N GLN A 48 4.31 -4.33 2.42
CA GLN A 48 5.25 -3.93 3.46
C GLN A 48 5.10 -2.47 3.87
N PHE A 49 5.49 -2.17 5.10
CA PHE A 49 5.44 -0.83 5.67
C PHE A 49 6.47 -0.62 6.78
N ILE A 50 6.73 0.65 7.09
CA ILE A 50 7.51 1.12 8.25
C ILE A 50 6.55 1.97 9.10
N TRP A 51 6.59 1.81 10.42
CA TRP A 51 5.77 2.58 11.35
C TRP A 51 6.55 2.95 12.62
N GLU A 52 6.60 4.25 12.90
CA GLU A 52 7.26 4.86 14.06
C GLU A 52 6.30 5.76 14.86
N GLY A 53 4.99 5.67 14.57
CA GLY A 53 3.99 6.56 15.16
C GLY A 53 3.94 6.54 16.68
N ASP A 54 4.36 5.45 17.31
CA ASP A 54 4.36 5.30 18.76
C ASP A 54 5.47 6.11 19.45
N ALA A 55 6.53 6.47 18.71
CA ALA A 55 7.65 7.27 19.21
C ALA A 55 7.41 8.78 19.17
N VAL A 56 6.37 9.26 18.45
CA VAL A 56 6.08 10.69 18.29
C VAL A 56 4.86 11.07 19.12
N PRO A 57 4.93 12.16 19.93
CA PRO A 57 3.81 12.63 20.73
C PRO A 57 2.54 12.89 19.90
N ALA A 58 1.37 12.80 20.53
CA ALA A 58 0.10 13.10 19.91
C ALA A 58 0.07 14.53 19.32
N GLY A 59 -0.57 14.68 18.17
CA GLY A 59 -0.66 15.96 17.47
C GLY A 59 -1.30 15.82 16.08
N PRO A 60 -1.31 16.88 15.28
CA PRO A 60 -1.87 16.87 13.93
C PRO A 60 -1.29 15.76 13.08
N VAL A 61 -2.18 15.00 12.40
CA VAL A 61 -1.83 13.92 11.49
C VAL A 61 -2.19 14.36 10.06
N THR A 62 -1.32 14.04 9.11
CA THR A 62 -1.55 14.26 7.67
C THR A 62 -1.06 13.05 6.90
N VAL A 63 -1.77 12.68 5.84
CA VAL A 63 -1.36 11.61 4.93
C VAL A 63 -1.07 12.19 3.56
N ALA A 64 0.04 11.78 2.94
CA ALA A 64 0.32 12.01 1.53
C ALA A 64 0.31 10.68 0.78
N VAL A 65 -0.40 10.61 -0.34
CA VAL A 65 -0.47 9.43 -1.22
C VAL A 65 0.14 9.80 -2.57
N SER A 66 1.16 9.06 -3.00
CA SER A 66 1.72 9.14 -4.34
C SER A 66 1.09 8.06 -5.21
N LEU A 67 0.40 8.48 -6.28
CA LEU A 67 -0.18 7.55 -7.26
C LEU A 67 0.89 6.89 -8.11
N GLU A 68 1.97 7.59 -8.41
CA GLU A 68 3.08 7.07 -9.20
C GLU A 68 3.87 6.02 -8.43
N GLU A 69 4.26 6.34 -7.19
CA GLU A 69 5.06 5.43 -6.35
C GLU A 69 4.24 4.28 -5.76
N GLN A 70 2.89 4.35 -5.83
CA GLN A 70 1.97 3.44 -5.14
C GLN A 70 2.34 3.34 -3.65
N ARG A 71 2.48 4.50 -2.99
CA ARG A 71 2.87 4.65 -1.59
C ARG A 71 2.00 5.65 -0.85
N ALA A 72 1.91 5.45 0.46
CA ALA A 72 1.32 6.42 1.38
C ALA A 72 2.31 6.73 2.51
N TYR A 73 2.37 8.01 2.86
CA TYR A 73 3.25 8.59 3.87
C TYR A 73 2.39 9.23 4.96
N VAL A 74 2.65 8.90 6.22
CA VAL A 74 1.96 9.46 7.38
C VAL A 74 2.90 10.38 8.12
N TYR A 75 2.41 11.59 8.40
CA TYR A 75 3.13 12.59 9.18
C TYR A 75 2.35 12.91 10.45
N ARG A 76 3.04 13.05 11.58
CA ARG A 76 2.51 13.50 12.85
C ARG A 76 3.38 14.65 13.36
N ASN A 77 2.79 15.79 13.69
CA ASN A 77 3.55 17.00 14.02
C ASN A 77 4.59 17.40 12.95
N GLY A 78 4.33 17.11 11.66
CA GLY A 78 5.28 17.34 10.56
C GLY A 78 6.43 16.33 10.45
N ILE A 79 6.53 15.38 11.37
CA ILE A 79 7.53 14.29 11.34
C ILE A 79 6.90 13.10 10.62
N ARG A 80 7.61 12.49 9.65
CA ARG A 80 7.16 11.25 9.03
C ARG A 80 7.21 10.11 10.04
N VAL A 81 6.07 9.51 10.31
CA VAL A 81 5.91 8.42 11.29
C VAL A 81 5.46 7.11 10.66
N GLY A 82 5.16 7.14 9.36
CA GLY A 82 4.78 5.91 8.65
C GLY A 82 5.02 6.05 7.15
N ILE A 83 5.39 4.96 6.53
CA ILE A 83 5.43 4.80 5.08
C ILE A 83 5.01 3.38 4.72
N THR A 84 4.20 3.25 3.68
CA THR A 84 3.69 1.96 3.23
C THR A 84 3.52 1.91 1.73
N THR A 85 3.58 0.72 1.17
CA THR A 85 3.06 0.48 -0.16
C THR A 85 1.55 0.60 -0.17
N ALA A 86 0.99 1.08 -1.28
CA ALA A 86 -0.44 1.21 -1.47
C ALA A 86 -0.87 0.53 -2.79
N SER A 87 -2.18 0.39 -2.99
CA SER A 87 -2.75 0.07 -4.30
C SER A 87 -3.93 0.99 -4.55
N THR A 88 -3.78 1.86 -5.55
CA THR A 88 -4.77 2.89 -5.88
C THR A 88 -5.70 2.44 -7.00
N GLY A 89 -6.51 3.35 -7.54
CA GLY A 89 -7.50 3.06 -8.59
C GLY A 89 -6.86 2.56 -9.89
N LYS A 90 -7.36 1.44 -10.42
CA LYS A 90 -6.96 0.87 -11.72
C LYS A 90 -7.40 1.77 -12.89
N PRO A 91 -6.87 1.58 -14.10
CA PRO A 91 -7.32 2.29 -15.30
C PRO A 91 -8.85 2.24 -15.45
N GLY A 92 -9.47 3.40 -15.71
CA GLY A 92 -10.93 3.57 -15.77
C GLY A 92 -11.62 3.76 -14.40
N HIS A 93 -10.89 3.63 -13.30
CA HIS A 93 -11.36 3.84 -11.93
C HIS A 93 -10.29 4.59 -11.11
N GLY A 94 -9.71 5.65 -11.69
CA GLY A 94 -8.60 6.38 -11.07
C GLY A 94 -8.95 6.95 -9.71
N THR A 95 -8.01 6.91 -8.78
CA THR A 95 -8.09 7.65 -7.53
C THR A 95 -7.93 9.15 -7.85
N PRO A 96 -8.84 10.03 -7.40
CA PRO A 96 -8.74 11.45 -7.68
C PRO A 96 -7.56 12.08 -6.97
N THR A 97 -6.87 13.01 -7.64
CA THR A 97 -5.83 13.85 -7.04
C THR A 97 -6.41 15.08 -6.37
N GLY A 98 -5.71 15.61 -5.37
CA GLY A 98 -6.12 16.81 -4.64
C GLY A 98 -5.89 16.74 -3.14
N VAL A 99 -6.52 17.69 -2.44
CA VAL A 99 -6.50 17.75 -0.98
C VAL A 99 -7.88 17.38 -0.45
N PHE A 100 -7.94 16.36 0.35
CA PHE A 100 -9.14 15.79 0.96
C PHE A 100 -9.08 15.90 2.47
N VAL A 101 -10.21 15.68 3.12
CA VAL A 101 -10.29 15.47 4.56
C VAL A 101 -11.07 14.20 4.87
N VAL A 102 -10.75 13.58 6.00
CA VAL A 102 -11.52 12.39 6.44
C VAL A 102 -12.91 12.83 6.86
N LEU A 103 -13.91 12.41 6.08
CA LEU A 103 -15.33 12.77 6.26
C LEU A 103 -16.09 11.81 7.18
N GLN A 104 -15.62 10.56 7.26
CA GLN A 104 -16.23 9.49 8.05
C GLN A 104 -15.19 8.42 8.34
N LYS A 105 -15.28 7.79 9.51
CA LYS A 105 -14.47 6.64 9.90
C LYS A 105 -15.39 5.47 10.28
N ASP A 106 -15.07 4.28 9.76
CA ASP A 106 -15.83 3.06 10.05
C ASP A 106 -14.86 1.87 10.07
N LYS A 107 -14.73 1.24 11.25
CA LYS A 107 -13.78 0.15 11.45
C LYS A 107 -14.11 -1.10 10.66
N ASP A 108 -15.40 -1.41 10.52
CA ASP A 108 -15.89 -2.66 9.94
C ASP A 108 -16.74 -2.39 8.68
N HIS A 109 -16.35 -1.36 7.89
CA HIS A 109 -17.09 -0.94 6.73
C HIS A 109 -17.14 -2.01 5.63
N HIS A 110 -18.29 -2.05 4.94
CA HIS A 110 -18.51 -2.87 3.75
C HIS A 110 -19.07 -2.02 2.61
N SER A 111 -18.55 -2.24 1.41
CA SER A 111 -19.01 -1.50 0.22
C SER A 111 -20.43 -1.84 -0.16
N LYS A 112 -21.31 -0.83 -0.24
CA LYS A 112 -22.67 -1.01 -0.78
C LYS A 112 -22.69 -1.17 -2.30
N THR A 113 -21.66 -0.68 -2.99
CA THR A 113 -21.57 -0.65 -4.46
C THR A 113 -20.91 -1.91 -5.02
N TYR A 114 -19.94 -2.48 -4.30
CA TYR A 114 -19.09 -3.57 -4.80
C TYR A 114 -19.34 -4.88 -4.05
N GLY A 115 -20.56 -5.42 -4.13
CA GLY A 115 -20.88 -6.77 -3.66
C GLY A 115 -20.60 -7.00 -2.17
N ASN A 116 -20.80 -6.01 -1.32
CA ASN A 116 -20.51 -6.09 0.12
C ASN A 116 -19.03 -6.38 0.45
N ALA A 117 -18.10 -5.97 -0.43
CA ALA A 117 -16.67 -6.17 -0.22
C ALA A 117 -16.22 -5.53 1.10
N PRO A 118 -15.41 -6.23 1.92
CA PRO A 118 -14.91 -5.67 3.17
C PRO A 118 -13.92 -4.54 2.92
N MET A 119 -14.06 -3.46 3.67
CA MET A 119 -13.22 -2.27 3.66
C MET A 119 -12.83 -1.91 5.10
N PRO A 120 -12.09 -2.78 5.82
CA PRO A 120 -11.77 -2.54 7.24
C PRO A 120 -10.95 -1.27 7.43
N TYR A 121 -11.17 -0.60 8.56
CA TYR A 121 -10.49 0.65 8.92
C TYR A 121 -10.68 1.76 7.87
N SER A 122 -11.91 1.87 7.35
CA SER A 122 -12.27 2.83 6.31
C SER A 122 -12.25 4.25 6.83
N GLU A 123 -11.51 5.12 6.13
CA GLU A 123 -11.43 6.55 6.31
C GLU A 123 -11.89 7.21 5.00
N ARG A 124 -13.16 7.60 4.96
CA ARG A 124 -13.82 8.14 3.76
C ARG A 124 -13.31 9.54 3.42
N LEU A 125 -12.97 9.76 2.15
CA LEU A 125 -12.46 11.02 1.63
C LEU A 125 -13.49 11.78 0.77
N THR A 126 -14.38 11.04 0.09
CA THR A 126 -15.40 11.63 -0.79
C THR A 126 -16.76 10.96 -0.57
N TRP A 127 -17.86 11.69 -0.84
CA TRP A 127 -19.21 11.13 -0.67
C TRP A 127 -19.58 10.12 -1.75
N ASP A 128 -18.90 10.10 -2.89
CA ASP A 128 -19.03 9.10 -3.95
C ASP A 128 -18.25 7.81 -3.68
N GLY A 129 -17.50 7.73 -2.56
CA GLY A 129 -17.02 6.46 -2.01
C GLY A 129 -15.52 6.23 -2.01
N VAL A 130 -14.70 7.22 -2.37
CA VAL A 130 -13.23 7.10 -2.22
C VAL A 130 -12.85 7.12 -0.74
N ALA A 131 -12.01 6.18 -0.33
CA ALA A 131 -11.54 6.04 1.05
C ALA A 131 -10.12 5.46 1.10
N LEU A 132 -9.42 5.69 2.22
CA LEU A 132 -8.30 4.86 2.67
C LEU A 132 -8.89 3.67 3.42
N HIS A 133 -8.42 2.45 3.18
CA HIS A 133 -8.84 1.27 3.95
C HIS A 133 -7.88 0.10 3.75
N ALA A 134 -7.97 -0.92 4.61
CA ALA A 134 -7.25 -2.16 4.38
C ALA A 134 -7.77 -2.89 3.13
N GLY A 135 -6.87 -3.34 2.26
CA GLY A 135 -7.26 -4.01 1.02
C GLY A 135 -6.12 -4.76 0.34
N GLY A 136 -6.41 -5.36 -0.80
CA GLY A 136 -5.43 -6.11 -1.58
C GLY A 136 -4.31 -5.23 -2.13
N LEU A 137 -3.08 -5.73 -2.09
CA LEU A 137 -1.84 -5.03 -2.41
C LEU A 137 -1.01 -5.82 -3.44
N PRO A 138 -1.46 -5.93 -4.69
CA PRO A 138 -0.77 -6.74 -5.69
C PRO A 138 0.53 -6.11 -6.22
N GLY A 139 0.87 -4.87 -5.80
CA GLY A 139 2.04 -4.12 -6.26
C GLY A 139 1.77 -3.23 -7.48
N TYR A 140 0.51 -3.05 -7.84
CA TYR A 140 0.06 -2.16 -8.92
C TYR A 140 -1.35 -1.61 -8.61
N PRO A 141 -1.82 -0.56 -9.30
CA PRO A 141 -3.17 -0.03 -9.14
C PRO A 141 -4.23 -1.09 -9.43
N SER A 142 -5.09 -1.43 -8.45
CA SER A 142 -6.07 -2.51 -8.57
C SER A 142 -7.46 -2.18 -8.04
N SER A 143 -7.62 -1.07 -7.33
CA SER A 143 -8.89 -0.68 -6.70
C SER A 143 -9.88 -0.06 -7.70
N HIS A 144 -11.07 0.28 -7.22
CA HIS A 144 -12.07 1.05 -7.95
C HIS A 144 -12.10 2.53 -7.51
N GLY A 145 -10.93 3.08 -7.15
CA GLY A 145 -10.75 4.47 -6.74
C GLY A 145 -10.30 4.66 -5.29
N CYS A 146 -10.46 3.68 -4.43
CA CYS A 146 -9.94 3.72 -3.07
C CYS A 146 -8.41 3.55 -3.02
N VAL A 147 -7.82 3.88 -1.91
CA VAL A 147 -6.42 3.63 -1.58
C VAL A 147 -6.37 2.44 -0.62
N HIS A 148 -5.91 1.30 -1.12
CA HIS A 148 -5.69 0.11 -0.32
C HIS A 148 -4.37 0.23 0.45
N LEU A 149 -4.40 -0.16 1.72
CA LEU A 149 -3.26 -0.17 2.64
C LEU A 149 -3.11 -1.55 3.27
N PRO A 150 -1.90 -1.94 3.75
CA PRO A 150 -1.74 -3.12 4.60
C PRO A 150 -2.66 -3.02 5.83
N SER A 151 -3.29 -4.12 6.21
CA SER A 151 -4.31 -4.11 7.27
C SER A 151 -3.79 -3.57 8.60
N GLU A 152 -2.59 -3.95 9.00
CA GLU A 152 -2.00 -3.48 10.24
C GLU A 152 -1.62 -1.99 10.16
N PHE A 153 -1.13 -1.52 9.00
CA PHE A 153 -0.87 -0.10 8.80
C PHE A 153 -2.18 0.72 8.83
N ALA A 154 -3.23 0.25 8.14
CA ALA A 154 -4.53 0.90 8.14
C ALA A 154 -5.13 0.96 9.57
N ARG A 155 -4.97 -0.10 10.37
CA ARG A 155 -5.38 -0.12 11.78
C ARG A 155 -4.67 0.95 12.60
N ARG A 156 -3.32 1.03 12.50
CA ARG A 156 -2.51 2.02 13.23
C ARG A 156 -2.84 3.45 12.80
N LEU A 157 -3.00 3.70 11.50
CA LEU A 157 -3.43 4.99 11.00
C LEU A 157 -4.81 5.36 11.53
N PHE A 158 -5.77 4.44 11.46
CA PHE A 158 -7.13 4.65 11.93
C PHE A 158 -7.17 5.01 13.42
N GLU A 159 -6.29 4.46 14.25
CA GLU A 159 -6.24 4.77 15.70
C GLU A 159 -5.75 6.18 16.01
N ILE A 160 -4.83 6.73 15.19
CA ILE A 160 -4.25 8.05 15.44
C ILE A 160 -4.89 9.18 14.64
N SER A 161 -5.62 8.87 13.57
CA SER A 161 -6.23 9.86 12.68
C SER A 161 -7.50 10.43 13.28
N PRO A 162 -7.64 11.76 13.40
CA PRO A 162 -8.91 12.39 13.77
C PRO A 162 -9.85 12.50 12.56
N MET A 163 -11.14 12.71 12.81
CA MET A 163 -12.06 13.24 11.80
C MET A 163 -11.51 14.58 11.29
N GLY A 164 -11.64 14.83 9.99
CA GLY A 164 -11.06 16.03 9.36
C GLY A 164 -9.56 15.95 9.12
N MET A 165 -8.88 14.81 9.37
CA MET A 165 -7.47 14.61 9.01
C MET A 165 -7.27 14.92 7.52
N VAL A 166 -6.23 15.70 7.22
CA VAL A 166 -5.90 16.09 5.84
C VAL A 166 -5.23 14.90 5.13
N VAL A 167 -5.68 14.63 3.91
CA VAL A 167 -5.10 13.65 2.99
C VAL A 167 -4.81 14.32 1.66
N VAL A 168 -3.55 14.32 1.24
CA VAL A 168 -3.10 14.82 -0.05
C VAL A 168 -2.88 13.63 -0.98
N ILE A 169 -3.53 13.61 -2.14
CA ILE A 169 -3.32 12.60 -3.17
C ILE A 169 -2.71 13.29 -4.39
N ALA A 170 -1.53 12.85 -4.79
CA ALA A 170 -0.76 13.45 -5.87
C ALA A 170 -0.30 12.41 -6.88
N ASP A 171 -0.11 12.84 -8.12
CA ASP A 171 0.58 12.13 -9.20
C ASP A 171 1.82 12.94 -9.63
N ASP A 172 2.56 12.49 -10.64
CA ASP A 172 3.73 13.18 -11.19
C ASP A 172 3.39 14.53 -11.83
N HIS A 173 2.11 14.74 -12.19
CA HIS A 173 1.58 15.99 -12.72
C HIS A 173 1.12 16.96 -11.63
N SER A 174 0.99 16.48 -10.39
CA SER A 174 0.58 17.26 -9.22
C SER A 174 1.76 18.04 -8.65
N GLY A 175 2.38 18.91 -9.45
CA GLY A 175 3.40 19.83 -8.95
C GLY A 175 2.85 20.76 -7.86
N PRO A 176 3.70 21.47 -7.10
CA PRO A 176 3.28 22.40 -6.02
C PRO A 176 2.23 23.41 -6.43
N ALA A 177 2.16 23.73 -7.75
CA ALA A 177 1.18 24.65 -8.33
C ALA A 177 -0.23 24.04 -8.48
N HIS A 178 -0.38 22.73 -8.41
CA HIS A 178 -1.67 22.04 -8.58
C HIS A 178 -2.30 21.55 -7.28
N VAL A 179 -1.52 21.44 -6.21
CA VAL A 179 -2.03 21.15 -4.87
C VAL A 179 -2.53 22.46 -4.26
N ARG A 180 -3.72 22.92 -4.64
CA ARG A 180 -4.35 24.08 -4.03
C ARG A 180 -5.00 23.66 -2.72
N HIS A 181 -4.34 23.97 -1.61
CA HIS A 181 -5.01 23.95 -0.30
C HIS A 181 -6.17 24.95 -0.32
N PRO A 182 -7.39 24.60 0.10
CA PRO A 182 -8.52 25.55 0.16
C PRO A 182 -8.20 26.85 0.90
N ALA A 183 -7.28 26.81 1.87
CA ALA A 183 -6.79 27.99 2.60
C ALA A 183 -5.68 28.78 1.88
N ALA A 184 -5.16 28.30 0.74
CA ALA A 184 -4.13 28.99 -0.05
C ALA A 184 -4.73 29.91 -1.14
N VAL A 185 -6.05 30.02 -1.22
CA VAL A 185 -6.74 31.03 -2.04
C VAL A 185 -6.86 32.29 -1.22
N THR A 186 -5.77 33.03 -1.09
CA THR A 186 -5.82 34.45 -0.68
C THR A 186 -6.32 35.26 -1.88
N PRO A 187 -7.24 36.24 -1.66
CA PRO A 187 -7.84 37.05 -2.70
C PRO A 187 -6.83 37.94 -3.42
#